data_e432528183d89e44a8991327ce211489
#
_entry.id   e432528183d89e44a8991327ce211489
#
_cell.length_a   1.000
_cell.length_b   1.000
_cell.length_c   1.000
_cell.angle_alpha   90.00
_cell.angle_beta   90.00
_cell.angle_gamma   90.00
#
_symmetry.space_group_name_H-M   'P 1'
#
loop_
_entity.id
_entity.type
_entity.pdbx_description
1 polymer ?
#
loop_
_entity_poly.entity_id
_entity_poly.type
_entity_poly.pdbx_seq_one_letter_code
_entity_poly.pdbx_strand_id
1 'polypeptide(L)'
;MRKELSRTAAIGVLMVASMAATAAAQAVEKPTYVTIPMEITVNKPVAEVWKRIGSYCGIAEWAQIGAGCKMLSGNEGDVGAVRSVANEIMVAKTQYSYTYTQPVRAGQPYNMYHGTLEARAESPTTTKLYYTLVYDNSMLADDAAREKDKVGRKAVFERFLQNMKTLAEGGTLPPPPARGK
;
A
#
# COMPACT_ATOMS: atom_id res chain seq x y z
N MET A 1 57.28 -16.09 62.69
CA MET A 1 56.62 -16.88 61.64
C MET A 1 55.25 -16.32 61.44
N ARG A 2 55.04 -15.47 60.37
CA ARG A 2 53.73 -14.97 59.98
C ARG A 2 53.41 -15.52 58.56
N LYS A 3 52.28 -16.24 58.44
CA LYS A 3 51.77 -16.79 57.22
C LYS A 3 50.92 -15.72 56.57
N GLU A 4 51.32 -15.30 55.41
CA GLU A 4 50.50 -14.45 54.46
C GLU A 4 49.54 -15.34 53.73
N LEU A 5 48.23 -15.08 53.89
CA LEU A 5 47.18 -15.72 53.09
C LEU A 5 46.94 -14.84 51.82
N SER A 6 47.36 -15.35 50.67
CA SER A 6 47.01 -14.77 49.36
C SER A 6 45.54 -15.07 49.06
N ARG A 7 44.74 -14.00 48.90
CA ARG A 7 43.34 -14.08 48.39
C ARG A 7 43.33 -13.80 46.91
N THR A 8 43.18 -14.85 46.12
CA THR A 8 42.94 -14.75 44.67
C THR A 8 41.46 -14.47 44.45
N ALA A 9 41.12 -13.25 43.99
CA ALA A 9 39.79 -12.90 43.56
C ALA A 9 39.60 -13.34 42.11
N ALA A 10 38.75 -14.33 41.87
CA ALA A 10 38.33 -14.72 40.51
C ALA A 10 37.22 -13.78 40.05
N ILE A 11 37.52 -12.93 39.06
CA ILE A 11 36.55 -12.09 38.38
C ILE A 11 35.90 -12.94 37.27
N GLY A 12 34.68 -13.41 37.55
CA GLY A 12 33.85 -14.06 36.53
C GLY A 12 33.26 -13.03 35.56
N VAL A 13 33.74 -13.03 34.33
CA VAL A 13 33.13 -12.25 33.26
C VAL A 13 31.89 -12.99 32.79
N LEU A 14 30.70 -12.47 33.10
CA LEU A 14 29.44 -12.92 32.57
C LEU A 14 29.29 -12.37 31.12
N MET A 15 29.57 -13.21 30.14
CA MET A 15 29.21 -12.88 28.74
C MET A 15 27.70 -13.04 28.56
N VAL A 16 26.98 -11.92 28.50
CA VAL A 16 25.59 -11.87 28.05
C VAL A 16 25.60 -11.94 26.53
N ALA A 17 25.34 -13.12 25.98
CA ALA A 17 25.12 -13.30 24.56
C ALA A 17 23.75 -12.70 24.19
N SER A 18 23.74 -11.47 23.65
CA SER A 18 22.55 -10.86 23.06
C SER A 18 22.21 -11.62 21.77
N MET A 19 21.25 -12.53 21.82
CA MET A 19 20.63 -13.10 20.62
C MET A 19 19.78 -12.00 19.98
N ALA A 20 20.33 -11.28 19.00
CA ALA A 20 19.55 -10.48 18.09
C ALA A 20 18.72 -11.44 17.25
N ALA A 21 17.42 -11.58 17.57
CA ALA A 21 16.47 -12.26 16.71
C ALA A 21 16.33 -11.43 15.44
N THR A 22 17.04 -11.80 14.38
CA THR A 22 16.79 -11.30 13.03
C THR A 22 15.40 -11.78 12.65
N ALA A 23 14.43 -10.87 12.60
CA ALA A 23 13.15 -11.13 11.95
C ALA A 23 13.42 -11.33 10.45
N ALA A 24 13.77 -12.55 10.05
CA ALA A 24 13.81 -12.94 8.66
C ALA A 24 12.39 -12.77 8.12
N ALA A 25 12.23 -11.97 7.07
CA ALA A 25 10.99 -11.96 6.31
C ALA A 25 10.75 -13.41 5.85
N GLN A 26 9.76 -14.08 6.46
CA GLN A 26 9.47 -15.46 6.12
C GLN A 26 8.93 -15.50 4.69
N ALA A 27 9.65 -16.18 3.81
CA ALA A 27 9.12 -16.54 2.51
C ALA A 27 7.86 -17.40 2.73
N VAL A 28 6.76 -17.03 2.08
CA VAL A 28 5.51 -17.78 2.15
C VAL A 28 5.69 -19.05 1.32
N GLU A 29 5.60 -20.20 1.95
CA GLU A 29 5.85 -21.50 1.29
C GLU A 29 4.85 -21.79 0.15
N LYS A 30 3.60 -21.36 0.30
CA LYS A 30 2.52 -21.55 -0.69
C LYS A 30 1.70 -20.26 -0.82
N PRO A 31 2.18 -19.26 -1.56
CA PRO A 31 1.43 -18.03 -1.77
C PRO A 31 0.14 -18.28 -2.56
N THR A 32 -0.90 -17.51 -2.24
CA THR A 32 -2.15 -17.48 -3.00
C THR A 32 -2.33 -16.08 -3.57
N TYR A 33 -1.92 -15.91 -4.83
CA TYR A 33 -2.00 -14.61 -5.50
C TYR A 33 -3.42 -14.31 -5.97
N VAL A 34 -3.87 -13.11 -5.64
CA VAL A 34 -5.16 -12.56 -6.04
C VAL A 34 -4.91 -11.36 -6.96
N THR A 35 -5.64 -11.32 -8.08
CA THR A 35 -5.72 -10.15 -8.95
C THR A 35 -7.16 -9.62 -8.95
N ILE A 36 -7.32 -8.32 -8.70
CA ILE A 36 -8.63 -7.65 -8.72
C ILE A 36 -8.57 -6.52 -9.74
N PRO A 37 -8.99 -6.78 -10.99
CA PRO A 37 -9.15 -5.73 -11.99
C PRO A 37 -10.46 -4.99 -11.76
N MET A 38 -10.42 -3.65 -11.88
CA MET A 38 -11.57 -2.76 -11.77
C MET A 38 -11.42 -1.66 -12.81
N GLU A 39 -12.52 -1.18 -13.36
CA GLU A 39 -12.49 -0.11 -14.36
C GLU A 39 -13.72 0.79 -14.29
N ILE A 40 -13.59 2.01 -14.80
CA ILE A 40 -14.70 2.95 -14.98
C ILE A 40 -14.43 3.89 -16.16
N THR A 41 -15.47 4.24 -16.92
CA THR A 41 -15.36 5.24 -17.99
C THR A 41 -15.63 6.65 -17.44
N VAL A 42 -14.77 7.60 -17.83
CA VAL A 42 -14.82 9.03 -17.50
C VAL A 42 -15.00 9.83 -18.78
N ASN A 43 -15.97 10.75 -18.82
CA ASN A 43 -16.32 11.55 -20.00
C ASN A 43 -15.44 12.81 -20.11
N LYS A 44 -14.12 12.60 -20.17
CA LYS A 44 -13.08 13.62 -20.32
C LYS A 44 -11.86 13.05 -21.05
N PRO A 45 -11.08 13.91 -21.74
CA PRO A 45 -9.80 13.53 -22.33
C PRO A 45 -8.81 12.99 -21.28
N VAL A 46 -7.98 12.01 -21.65
CA VAL A 46 -7.06 11.33 -20.73
C VAL A 46 -6.10 12.28 -20.01
N ALA A 47 -5.61 13.31 -20.70
CA ALA A 47 -4.71 14.29 -20.09
C ALA A 47 -5.41 15.13 -19.01
N GLU A 48 -6.68 15.50 -19.21
CA GLU A 48 -7.47 16.24 -18.21
C GLU A 48 -7.77 15.35 -16.99
N VAL A 49 -8.19 14.11 -17.25
CA VAL A 49 -8.44 13.12 -16.20
C VAL A 49 -7.18 12.95 -15.35
N TRP A 50 -6.05 12.64 -15.99
CA TRP A 50 -4.80 12.37 -15.27
C TRP A 50 -4.29 13.59 -14.49
N LYS A 51 -4.40 14.79 -15.10
CA LYS A 51 -4.08 16.05 -14.40
C LYS A 51 -4.88 16.23 -13.11
N ARG A 52 -6.14 15.76 -13.09
CA ARG A 52 -7.04 15.93 -11.95
C ARG A 52 -6.85 14.91 -10.85
N ILE A 53 -6.57 13.63 -11.21
CA ILE A 53 -6.59 12.53 -10.23
C ILE A 53 -5.28 11.77 -10.13
N GLY A 54 -4.34 11.97 -11.05
CA GLY A 54 -3.14 11.14 -11.19
C GLY A 54 -1.98 11.50 -10.25
N SER A 55 -2.09 12.57 -9.43
CA SER A 55 -1.03 12.89 -8.48
C SER A 55 -0.93 11.81 -7.40
N TYR A 56 0.31 11.50 -6.97
CA TYR A 56 0.55 10.36 -6.07
C TYR A 56 -0.08 10.56 -4.69
N CYS A 57 -0.06 11.78 -4.17
CA CYS A 57 -0.78 12.15 -2.96
C CYS A 57 -2.24 12.58 -3.19
N GLY A 58 -2.72 12.62 -4.42
CA GLY A 58 -4.14 12.81 -4.77
C GLY A 58 -5.07 11.76 -4.16
N ILE A 59 -4.52 10.61 -3.77
CA ILE A 59 -5.24 9.57 -3.01
C ILE A 59 -5.94 10.13 -1.77
N ALA A 60 -5.39 11.14 -1.11
CA ALA A 60 -6.01 11.75 0.07
C ALA A 60 -7.40 12.28 -0.23
N GLU A 61 -7.61 12.85 -1.43
CA GLU A 61 -8.89 13.41 -1.83
C GLU A 61 -9.86 12.30 -2.28
N TRP A 62 -9.51 11.54 -3.33
CA TRP A 62 -10.46 10.58 -3.89
C TRP A 62 -10.71 9.35 -3.00
N ALA A 63 -9.79 8.98 -2.12
CA ALA A 63 -10.03 7.96 -1.08
C ALA A 63 -10.59 8.55 0.22
N GLN A 64 -10.73 9.89 0.30
CA GLN A 64 -11.25 10.63 1.45
C GLN A 64 -10.50 10.32 2.75
N ILE A 65 -9.17 10.35 2.69
CA ILE A 65 -8.31 10.08 3.85
C ILE A 65 -8.23 11.32 4.74
N GLY A 66 -8.92 11.31 5.88
CA GLY A 66 -9.02 12.46 6.78
C GLY A 66 -7.65 12.95 7.32
N ALA A 67 -6.67 12.08 7.46
CA ALA A 67 -5.31 12.44 7.86
C ALA A 67 -4.48 13.07 6.72
N GLY A 68 -5.01 13.09 5.49
CA GLY A 68 -4.30 13.55 4.30
C GLY A 68 -3.22 12.58 3.82
N CYS A 69 -2.37 13.08 2.91
CA CYS A 69 -1.20 12.37 2.40
C CYS A 69 0.01 13.31 2.42
N LYS A 70 1.18 12.77 2.77
CA LYS A 70 2.47 13.48 2.76
C LYS A 70 3.50 12.60 2.07
N MET A 71 4.42 13.21 1.34
CA MET A 71 5.63 12.53 0.90
C MET A 71 6.55 12.31 2.11
N LEU A 72 6.96 11.06 2.32
CA LEU A 72 7.90 10.67 3.40
C LEU A 72 9.34 10.64 2.88
N SER A 73 9.52 10.33 1.59
CA SER A 73 10.81 10.26 0.92
C SER A 73 10.63 10.48 -0.59
N GLY A 74 11.61 11.09 -1.24
CA GLY A 74 11.59 11.41 -2.67
C GLY A 74 10.62 12.54 -3.02
N ASN A 75 10.55 12.87 -4.31
CA ASN A 75 9.59 13.85 -4.80
C ASN A 75 8.35 13.16 -5.34
N GLU A 76 7.23 13.89 -5.36
CA GLU A 76 6.00 13.37 -5.92
C GLU A 76 6.19 12.99 -7.40
N GLY A 77 5.78 11.79 -7.75
CA GLY A 77 5.89 11.26 -9.10
C GLY A 77 7.22 10.60 -9.45
N ASP A 78 8.20 10.54 -8.56
CA ASP A 78 9.44 9.80 -8.79
C ASP A 78 9.28 8.30 -8.44
N VAL A 79 9.87 7.43 -9.25
CA VAL A 79 10.02 6.01 -8.87
C VAL A 79 10.94 5.94 -7.64
N GLY A 80 10.54 5.18 -6.63
CA GLY A 80 11.18 5.12 -5.32
C GLY A 80 10.60 6.10 -4.29
N ALA A 81 9.75 7.05 -4.70
CA ALA A 81 9.09 7.97 -3.78
C ALA A 81 8.14 7.23 -2.84
N VAL A 82 8.10 7.65 -1.57
CA VAL A 82 7.30 7.04 -0.51
C VAL A 82 6.25 8.02 -0.01
N ARG A 83 4.97 7.62 -0.02
CA ARG A 83 3.87 8.41 0.58
C ARG A 83 3.42 7.84 1.92
N SER A 84 2.84 8.70 2.79
CA SER A 84 2.42 8.33 4.15
C SER A 84 1.24 7.35 4.21
N VAL A 85 0.51 7.18 3.11
CA VAL A 85 -0.57 6.20 3.02
C VAL A 85 0.07 4.81 2.98
N ALA A 86 -0.07 4.06 4.06
CA ALA A 86 0.50 2.72 4.24
C ALA A 86 2.01 2.59 3.93
N ASN A 87 2.77 3.70 3.91
CA ASN A 87 4.17 3.80 3.48
C ASN A 87 4.39 3.24 2.07
N GLU A 88 3.46 3.54 1.17
CA GLU A 88 3.50 3.04 -0.20
C GLU A 88 4.66 3.62 -0.98
N ILE A 89 5.33 2.75 -1.71
CA ILE A 89 6.52 3.05 -2.52
C ILE A 89 6.11 3.00 -3.99
N MET A 90 6.33 4.05 -4.76
CA MET A 90 6.12 4.03 -6.21
C MET A 90 7.19 3.16 -6.87
N VAL A 91 6.80 2.09 -7.56
CA VAL A 91 7.73 1.14 -8.18
C VAL A 91 7.78 1.23 -9.70
N ALA A 92 6.75 1.83 -10.32
CA ALA A 92 6.74 2.09 -11.76
C ALA A 92 5.80 3.24 -12.10
N LYS A 93 6.04 3.91 -13.22
CA LYS A 93 5.13 4.93 -13.79
C LYS A 93 5.25 5.02 -15.30
N THR A 94 4.18 5.51 -15.92
CA THR A 94 4.16 6.00 -17.31
C THR A 94 3.60 7.44 -17.32
N GLN A 95 3.31 7.96 -18.49
CA GLN A 95 2.66 9.27 -18.61
C GLN A 95 1.29 9.32 -17.90
N TYR A 96 0.54 8.22 -17.94
CA TYR A 96 -0.83 8.14 -17.41
C TYR A 96 -1.03 6.90 -16.51
N SER A 97 0.00 6.46 -15.82
CA SER A 97 -0.12 5.39 -14.82
C SER A 97 0.96 5.48 -13.76
N TYR A 98 0.69 4.88 -12.61
CA TYR A 98 1.70 4.49 -11.65
C TYR A 98 1.34 3.18 -10.97
N THR A 99 2.37 2.46 -10.56
CA THR A 99 2.28 1.26 -9.72
C THR A 99 3.00 1.50 -8.41
N TYR A 100 2.40 1.08 -7.32
CA TYR A 100 3.00 1.16 -5.99
C TYR A 100 2.96 -0.19 -5.28
N THR A 101 3.84 -0.35 -4.31
CA THR A 101 3.86 -1.49 -3.39
C THR A 101 3.77 -1.03 -1.95
N GLN A 102 3.34 -1.91 -1.06
CA GLN A 102 3.37 -1.68 0.38
C GLN A 102 4.49 -2.51 1.01
N PRO A 103 5.25 -1.95 1.98
CA PRO A 103 6.20 -2.74 2.76
C PRO A 103 5.49 -3.86 3.50
N VAL A 104 6.16 -5.00 3.60
CA VAL A 104 5.70 -6.11 4.44
C VAL A 104 5.69 -5.67 5.90
N ARG A 105 4.60 -5.95 6.60
CA ARG A 105 4.45 -5.64 8.02
C ARG A 105 3.96 -6.88 8.77
N ALA A 106 4.52 -7.11 9.95
CA ALA A 106 4.05 -8.19 10.83
C ALA A 106 2.55 -8.03 11.15
N GLY A 107 1.81 -9.13 11.10
CA GLY A 107 0.39 -9.16 11.42
C GLY A 107 -0.56 -8.67 10.34
N GLN A 108 -0.07 -8.30 9.15
CA GLN A 108 -0.96 -8.02 8.01
C GLN A 108 -1.51 -9.30 7.41
N PRO A 109 -2.81 -9.32 7.02
CA PRO A 109 -3.46 -10.48 6.42
C PRO A 109 -3.16 -10.61 4.90
N TYR A 110 -2.13 -9.95 4.41
CA TYR A 110 -1.69 -9.99 3.02
C TYR A 110 -0.20 -9.66 2.91
N ASN A 111 0.40 -10.07 1.80
CA ASN A 111 1.78 -9.80 1.44
C ASN A 111 1.90 -9.41 -0.04
N MET A 112 3.06 -8.98 -0.50
CA MET A 112 3.33 -8.66 -1.91
C MET A 112 2.30 -7.70 -2.53
N TYR A 113 1.79 -6.75 -1.75
CA TYR A 113 0.72 -5.86 -2.19
C TYR A 113 1.20 -4.85 -3.23
N HIS A 114 0.54 -4.86 -4.39
CA HIS A 114 0.73 -3.89 -5.46
C HIS A 114 -0.61 -3.32 -5.90
N GLY A 115 -0.62 -2.03 -6.15
CA GLY A 115 -1.76 -1.35 -6.76
C GLY A 115 -1.30 -0.56 -7.98
N THR A 116 -2.01 -0.70 -9.09
CA THR A 116 -1.77 0.09 -10.31
C THR A 116 -2.99 0.92 -10.63
N LEU A 117 -2.80 2.24 -10.75
CA LEU A 117 -3.78 3.15 -11.33
C LEU A 117 -3.31 3.55 -12.73
N GLU A 118 -4.20 3.42 -13.72
CA GLU A 118 -3.90 3.73 -15.11
C GLU A 118 -5.10 4.42 -15.78
N ALA A 119 -4.81 5.40 -16.62
CA ALA A 119 -5.79 6.05 -17.49
C ALA A 119 -5.46 5.78 -18.96
N ARG A 120 -6.43 5.29 -19.73
CA ARG A 120 -6.31 5.04 -21.18
C ARG A 120 -7.35 5.84 -21.94
N ALA A 121 -6.94 6.52 -23.01
CA ALA A 121 -7.88 7.16 -23.90
C ALA A 121 -8.72 6.09 -24.63
N GLU A 122 -10.04 6.19 -24.56
CA GLU A 122 -10.96 5.40 -25.39
C GLU A 122 -11.37 6.17 -26.62
N SER A 123 -11.46 7.51 -26.50
CA SER A 123 -11.74 8.45 -27.58
C SER A 123 -11.08 9.80 -27.26
N PRO A 124 -11.16 10.81 -28.16
CA PRO A 124 -10.68 12.16 -27.81
C PRO A 124 -11.36 12.80 -26.60
N THR A 125 -12.55 12.33 -26.21
CA THR A 125 -13.38 12.90 -25.14
C THR A 125 -13.68 11.93 -24.01
N THR A 126 -13.23 10.68 -24.09
CA THR A 126 -13.48 9.65 -23.07
C THR A 126 -12.21 8.92 -22.67
N THR A 127 -12.13 8.60 -21.39
CA THR A 127 -11.01 7.89 -20.76
C THR A 127 -11.56 6.70 -19.99
N LYS A 128 -10.89 5.56 -20.08
CA LYS A 128 -11.11 4.46 -19.15
C LYS A 128 -10.05 4.49 -18.06
N LEU A 129 -10.47 4.57 -16.79
CA LEU A 129 -9.61 4.36 -15.63
C LEU A 129 -9.62 2.90 -15.26
N TYR A 130 -8.44 2.36 -15.05
CA TYR A 130 -8.21 1.02 -14.51
C TYR A 130 -7.57 1.11 -13.15
N TYR A 131 -8.04 0.31 -12.22
CA TYR A 131 -7.36 0.07 -10.95
C TYR A 131 -7.18 -1.43 -10.77
N THR A 132 -5.93 -1.88 -10.69
CA THR A 132 -5.62 -3.30 -10.53
C THR A 132 -4.89 -3.51 -9.23
N LEU A 133 -5.38 -4.40 -8.38
CA LEU A 133 -4.68 -4.88 -7.18
C LEU A 133 -4.11 -6.25 -7.45
N VAL A 134 -2.87 -6.47 -7.00
CA VAL A 134 -2.23 -7.79 -6.97
C VAL A 134 -1.60 -7.99 -5.60
N TYR A 135 -1.93 -9.07 -4.91
CA TYR A 135 -1.37 -9.36 -3.59
C TYR A 135 -1.50 -10.85 -3.26
N ASP A 136 -0.75 -11.29 -2.27
CA ASP A 136 -0.86 -12.62 -1.67
C ASP A 136 -1.73 -12.55 -0.42
N ASN A 137 -2.77 -13.38 -0.35
CA ASN A 137 -3.67 -13.48 0.82
C ASN A 137 -3.64 -14.86 1.48
N SER A 138 -2.59 -15.64 1.27
CA SER A 138 -2.41 -16.97 1.86
C SER A 138 -2.40 -16.98 3.40
N MET A 139 -2.18 -15.81 4.04
CA MET A 139 -2.24 -15.65 5.50
C MET A 139 -3.66 -15.75 6.07
N LEU A 140 -4.68 -15.65 5.23
CA LEU A 140 -6.08 -15.80 5.65
C LEU A 140 -6.42 -17.28 5.87
N ALA A 141 -7.25 -17.54 6.87
CA ALA A 141 -7.49 -18.87 7.41
C ALA A 141 -8.01 -19.90 6.39
N ASP A 142 -8.87 -19.45 5.48
CA ASP A 142 -9.55 -20.33 4.53
C ASP A 142 -10.02 -19.59 3.26
N ASP A 143 -10.59 -20.31 2.32
CA ASP A 143 -11.09 -19.76 1.05
C ASP A 143 -12.24 -18.77 1.25
N ALA A 144 -13.09 -18.97 2.24
CA ALA A 144 -14.19 -18.05 2.54
C ALA A 144 -13.65 -16.71 3.05
N ALA A 145 -12.65 -16.72 3.92
CA ALA A 145 -11.96 -15.52 4.38
C ALA A 145 -11.25 -14.80 3.24
N ARG A 146 -10.58 -15.54 2.34
CA ARG A 146 -9.93 -15.00 1.15
C ARG A 146 -10.91 -14.34 0.18
N GLU A 147 -12.04 -14.98 -0.09
CA GLU A 147 -13.05 -14.39 -0.98
C GLU A 147 -13.73 -13.16 -0.34
N LYS A 148 -14.00 -13.18 0.96
CA LYS A 148 -14.52 -12.02 1.70
C LYS A 148 -13.56 -10.83 1.63
N ASP A 149 -12.26 -11.05 1.80
CA ASP A 149 -11.23 -10.01 1.67
C ASP A 149 -11.22 -9.42 0.26
N LYS A 150 -11.21 -10.27 -0.77
CA LYS A 150 -11.23 -9.86 -2.18
C LYS A 150 -12.48 -9.03 -2.51
N VAL A 151 -13.67 -9.47 -2.13
CA VAL A 151 -14.93 -8.75 -2.35
C VAL A 151 -14.92 -7.41 -1.62
N GLY A 152 -14.47 -7.39 -0.36
CA GLY A 152 -14.37 -6.16 0.42
C GLY A 152 -13.41 -5.13 -0.19
N ARG A 153 -12.22 -5.57 -0.63
CA ARG A 153 -11.26 -4.68 -1.32
C ARG A 153 -11.83 -4.15 -2.63
N LYS A 154 -12.44 -5.03 -3.43
CA LYS A 154 -13.07 -4.63 -4.70
C LYS A 154 -14.07 -3.50 -4.47
N ALA A 155 -14.99 -3.65 -3.54
CA ALA A 155 -16.00 -2.63 -3.23
C ALA A 155 -15.38 -1.28 -2.80
N VAL A 156 -14.31 -1.31 -2.00
CA VAL A 156 -13.61 -0.08 -1.58
C VAL A 156 -12.98 0.62 -2.79
N PHE A 157 -12.28 -0.11 -3.66
CA PHE A 157 -11.58 0.48 -4.79
C PHE A 157 -12.50 0.88 -5.95
N GLU A 158 -13.64 0.20 -6.13
CA GLU A 158 -14.70 0.66 -7.04
C GLU A 158 -15.28 2.00 -6.60
N ARG A 159 -15.45 2.20 -5.29
CA ARG A 159 -15.82 3.53 -4.76
C ARG A 159 -14.73 4.57 -5.03
N PHE A 160 -13.46 4.23 -4.89
CA PHE A 160 -12.37 5.15 -5.25
C PHE A 160 -12.41 5.53 -6.72
N LEU A 161 -12.63 4.59 -7.62
CA LEU A 161 -12.81 4.86 -9.05
C LEU A 161 -14.02 5.78 -9.30
N GLN A 162 -15.14 5.55 -8.61
CA GLN A 162 -16.31 6.43 -8.70
C GLN A 162 -16.00 7.84 -8.22
N ASN A 163 -15.25 8.00 -7.13
CA ASN A 163 -14.82 9.30 -6.63
C ASN A 163 -13.89 10.00 -7.63
N MET A 164 -12.92 9.27 -8.21
CA MET A 164 -12.02 9.79 -9.24
C MET A 164 -12.81 10.28 -10.46
N LYS A 165 -13.81 9.50 -10.92
CA LYS A 165 -14.71 9.90 -12.01
C LYS A 165 -15.44 11.20 -11.68
N THR A 166 -16.06 11.26 -10.51
CA THR A 166 -16.78 12.45 -10.04
C THR A 166 -15.88 13.69 -10.06
N LEU A 167 -14.68 13.59 -9.52
CA LEU A 167 -13.71 14.70 -9.49
C LEU A 167 -13.23 15.08 -10.89
N ALA A 168 -12.92 14.11 -11.75
CA ALA A 168 -12.43 14.35 -13.09
C ALA A 168 -13.51 15.01 -14.00
N GLU A 169 -14.78 14.71 -13.76
CA GLU A 169 -15.91 15.31 -14.46
C GLU A 169 -16.36 16.66 -13.83
N GLY A 170 -15.66 17.15 -12.80
CA GLY A 170 -15.92 18.46 -12.17
C GLY A 170 -16.98 18.44 -11.07
N GLY A 171 -17.37 17.26 -10.59
CA GLY A 171 -18.31 17.10 -9.48
C GLY A 171 -17.67 17.22 -8.11
N THR A 172 -18.50 17.19 -7.08
CA THR A 172 -18.11 17.22 -5.66
C THR A 172 -18.35 15.84 -5.03
N LEU A 173 -17.43 15.39 -4.21
CA LEU A 173 -17.56 14.09 -3.54
C LEU A 173 -18.64 14.13 -2.46
N PRO A 174 -19.42 13.05 -2.30
CA PRO A 174 -20.30 12.89 -1.16
C PRO A 174 -19.49 12.82 0.14
N PRO A 175 -20.09 13.04 1.31
CA PRO A 175 -19.42 12.80 2.59
C PRO A 175 -18.83 11.38 2.64
N PRO A 176 -17.66 11.17 3.28
CA PRO A 176 -17.10 9.85 3.45
C PRO A 176 -18.09 8.95 4.22
N PRO A 177 -18.15 7.65 3.89
CA PRO A 177 -19.00 6.73 4.63
C PRO A 177 -18.63 6.73 6.10
N ALA A 178 -19.63 6.64 6.97
CA ALA A 178 -19.39 6.51 8.40
C ALA A 178 -18.45 5.34 8.68
N ARG A 179 -17.41 5.57 9.47
CA ARG A 179 -16.53 4.47 9.90
C ARG A 179 -17.37 3.55 10.76
N GLY A 180 -17.57 2.32 10.31
CA GLY A 180 -18.15 1.28 11.15
C GLY A 180 -17.34 1.18 12.46
N LYS A 181 -18.06 1.20 13.58
CA LYS A 181 -17.47 0.99 14.92
C LYS A 181 -17.04 -0.45 15.06
#